data_a0a178c0705764f5d01af87eefba5062
#
_entry.id   a0a178c0705764f5d01af87eefba5062
#
_cell.length_a   1.000
_cell.length_b   1.000
_cell.length_c   1.000
_cell.angle_alpha   90.00
_cell.angle_beta   90.00
_cell.angle_gamma   90.00
#
_symmetry.space_group_name_H-M   'P 1'
#
loop_
_entity.id
_entity.type
_entity.pdbx_description
1 polymer ?
#
loop_
_entity_poly.entity_id
_entity_poly.type
_entity_poly.pdbx_seq_one_letter_code
_entity_poly.pdbx_strand_id
1 'polypeptide(L)'
;MKPARRRFLHLAAGAVALPALSRIASAQAYPVRPVRLVIAFVAGGATDTLARLISNDLGQVLGQNIVVENRPGANGYLAWNHVATAEPDGYTLLLAENALAISQALYKRTVSSFDPLTQYDAIASIATSPSALIVSKNIPATTVDELVAYSRTVPGKMNYASAGVGSVSHLNFEVFKDAVGMDAIHIPYKGGGQAIADVLAGHVPMTITSVQATKSLVEAGQIKALAVTSAQRSPAMPSVPTMREAGVKPADVELRFWFGLFGPKNIPEAVRGKLEKAIATITSDAKLRERLAVVDITPDFVPAPVLRTKLESEIKNWTKFIDAKGIMPE
;
A
#
# COMPACT_ATOMS: atom_id res chain seq x y z
N MET A 1 85.93 -26.33 8.45
CA MET A 1 84.57 -26.84 8.55
C MET A 1 83.68 -25.82 9.25
N LYS A 2 82.49 -25.54 8.70
CA LYS A 2 81.29 -24.79 9.04
C LYS A 2 81.17 -23.38 8.44
N PRO A 3 80.48 -23.31 7.29
CA PRO A 3 79.67 -22.15 6.99
C PRO A 3 78.29 -22.62 6.45
N ALA A 4 77.45 -23.23 7.28
CA ALA A 4 76.09 -23.64 6.85
C ALA A 4 74.96 -23.09 7.71
N ARG A 5 75.23 -22.32 8.77
CA ARG A 5 74.20 -21.78 9.69
C ARG A 5 73.73 -20.36 9.36
N ARG A 6 74.42 -19.61 8.53
CA ARG A 6 74.07 -18.21 8.22
C ARG A 6 73.12 -18.04 7.04
N ARG A 7 72.94 -19.06 6.17
CA ARG A 7 72.01 -18.98 5.02
C ARG A 7 70.60 -19.35 5.33
N PHE A 8 70.30 -19.99 6.49
CA PHE A 8 68.94 -20.36 6.88
C PHE A 8 68.17 -19.20 7.56
N LEU A 9 68.84 -18.22 8.10
CA LEU A 9 68.22 -17.09 8.79
C LEU A 9 67.72 -15.95 7.85
N HIS A 10 68.15 -15.93 6.60
CA HIS A 10 67.70 -14.93 5.61
C HIS A 10 66.52 -15.42 4.79
N LEU A 11 66.14 -16.68 4.82
CA LEU A 11 64.94 -17.23 4.15
C LEU A 11 63.69 -17.19 5.04
N ALA A 12 63.83 -17.05 6.35
CA ALA A 12 62.70 -16.95 7.29
C ALA A 12 62.16 -15.52 7.45
N ALA A 13 62.90 -14.48 7.01
CA ALA A 13 62.46 -13.08 7.13
C ALA A 13 61.66 -12.60 5.90
N GLY A 14 61.57 -13.38 4.84
CA GLY A 14 60.82 -13.03 3.62
C GLY A 14 59.34 -13.49 3.59
N ALA A 15 58.90 -14.30 4.56
CA ALA A 15 57.57 -14.94 4.52
C ALA A 15 56.51 -14.21 5.38
N VAL A 16 56.80 -13.05 5.99
CA VAL A 16 55.87 -12.35 6.90
C VAL A 16 55.34 -11.05 6.31
N ALA A 17 55.66 -10.73 5.05
CA ALA A 17 55.08 -9.56 4.38
C ALA A 17 54.13 -10.00 3.23
N LEU A 18 53.19 -10.89 3.52
CA LEU A 18 51.92 -10.88 2.80
C LEU A 18 51.19 -9.63 3.25
N PRO A 19 50.97 -8.61 2.36
CA PRO A 19 50.08 -7.55 2.69
C PRO A 19 48.75 -8.23 3.00
N ALA A 20 48.25 -8.00 4.18
CA ALA A 20 46.81 -8.11 4.42
C ALA A 20 46.16 -7.20 3.36
N LEU A 21 45.92 -7.73 2.18
CA LEU A 21 44.92 -7.20 1.28
C LEU A 21 43.65 -7.29 2.09
N SER A 22 43.47 -6.24 2.95
CA SER A 22 42.16 -5.83 3.42
C SER A 22 41.33 -5.94 2.16
N ARG A 23 40.49 -6.96 2.09
CA ARG A 23 39.33 -6.93 1.20
C ARG A 23 38.66 -5.63 1.58
N ILE A 24 39.03 -4.54 0.88
CA ILE A 24 38.12 -3.43 0.70
C ILE A 24 36.96 -4.14 0.08
N ALA A 25 35.98 -4.53 0.92
CA ALA A 25 34.67 -4.90 0.48
C ALA A 25 34.23 -3.66 -0.29
N SER A 26 34.54 -3.64 -1.58
CA SER A 26 33.92 -2.71 -2.51
C SER A 26 32.46 -2.93 -2.24
N ALA A 27 31.85 -2.00 -1.52
CA ALA A 27 30.41 -2.01 -1.32
C ALA A 27 29.86 -2.02 -2.74
N GLN A 28 29.47 -3.21 -3.20
CA GLN A 28 29.07 -3.46 -4.58
C GLN A 28 27.96 -2.46 -4.85
N ALA A 29 28.19 -1.57 -5.84
CA ALA A 29 27.33 -0.44 -6.06
C ALA A 29 25.89 -0.93 -6.26
N TYR A 30 25.08 -0.85 -5.21
CA TYR A 30 23.67 -1.23 -5.28
C TYR A 30 22.89 -0.22 -6.13
N PRO A 31 21.95 -0.68 -6.98
CA PRO A 31 21.72 -2.03 -7.46
C PRO A 31 22.61 -2.36 -8.67
N VAL A 32 23.01 -3.64 -8.83
CA VAL A 32 23.76 -4.15 -10.01
C VAL A 32 22.94 -5.13 -10.83
N ARG A 33 21.72 -5.43 -10.40
CA ARG A 33 20.75 -6.31 -11.06
C ARG A 33 19.33 -5.77 -10.85
N PRO A 34 18.33 -6.26 -11.61
CA PRO A 34 16.96 -5.81 -11.47
C PRO A 34 16.43 -5.95 -10.05
N VAL A 35 15.65 -4.97 -9.60
CA VAL A 35 14.96 -4.95 -8.31
C VAL A 35 13.50 -5.39 -8.51
N ARG A 36 13.03 -6.34 -7.72
CA ARG A 36 11.65 -6.81 -7.72
C ARG A 36 10.80 -5.95 -6.79
N LEU A 37 9.72 -5.41 -7.34
CA LEU A 37 8.71 -4.66 -6.60
C LEU A 37 7.46 -5.51 -6.47
N VAL A 38 7.32 -6.17 -5.33
CA VAL A 38 6.22 -7.09 -5.04
C VAL A 38 5.00 -6.30 -4.59
N ILE A 39 3.83 -6.67 -5.10
CA ILE A 39 2.52 -6.13 -4.71
C ILE A 39 1.54 -7.26 -4.38
N ALA A 40 0.69 -7.02 -3.38
CA ALA A 40 -0.15 -8.06 -2.78
C ALA A 40 -1.47 -8.35 -3.52
N PHE A 41 -1.76 -7.59 -4.56
CA PHE A 41 -3.07 -7.61 -5.23
C PHE A 41 -2.94 -7.90 -6.73
N VAL A 42 -4.07 -8.26 -7.35
CA VAL A 42 -4.16 -8.53 -8.78
C VAL A 42 -3.83 -7.28 -9.61
N ALA A 43 -3.42 -7.49 -10.86
CA ALA A 43 -3.16 -6.41 -11.81
C ALA A 43 -4.40 -5.51 -12.03
N GLY A 44 -4.17 -4.22 -12.29
CA GLY A 44 -5.19 -3.22 -12.59
C GLY A 44 -5.77 -2.49 -11.37
N GLY A 45 -5.41 -2.89 -10.13
CA GLY A 45 -5.75 -2.14 -8.91
C GLY A 45 -4.87 -0.90 -8.72
N ALA A 46 -5.21 -0.07 -7.72
CA ALA A 46 -4.49 1.19 -7.45
C ALA A 46 -3.00 0.97 -7.17
N THR A 47 -2.64 -0.06 -6.39
CA THR A 47 -1.25 -0.41 -6.08
C THR A 47 -0.48 -0.86 -7.32
N ASP A 48 -1.10 -1.66 -8.20
CA ASP A 48 -0.48 -2.10 -9.46
C ASP A 48 -0.28 -0.92 -10.42
N THR A 49 -1.29 -0.06 -10.54
CA THR A 49 -1.21 1.17 -11.34
C THR A 49 -0.06 2.06 -10.88
N LEU A 50 0.03 2.33 -9.58
CA LEU A 50 1.15 3.11 -9.02
C LEU A 50 2.49 2.42 -9.28
N ALA A 51 2.61 1.11 -8.99
CA ALA A 51 3.85 0.36 -9.20
C ALA A 51 4.38 0.50 -10.63
N ARG A 52 3.50 0.34 -11.63
CA ARG A 52 3.87 0.44 -13.04
C ARG A 52 4.21 1.88 -13.46
N LEU A 53 3.50 2.88 -12.93
CA LEU A 53 3.77 4.29 -13.23
C LEU A 53 5.14 4.74 -12.69
N ILE A 54 5.55 4.25 -11.51
CA ILE A 54 6.83 4.67 -10.90
C ILE A 54 8.01 3.79 -11.32
N SER A 55 7.80 2.56 -11.82
CA SER A 55 8.89 1.60 -12.04
C SER A 55 9.91 2.08 -13.04
N ASN A 56 9.49 2.77 -14.12
CA ASN A 56 10.42 3.30 -15.10
C ASN A 56 11.29 4.43 -14.51
N ASP A 57 10.68 5.41 -13.82
CA ASP A 57 11.40 6.54 -13.24
C ASP A 57 12.34 6.09 -12.12
N LEU A 58 11.85 5.18 -11.27
CA LEU A 58 12.67 4.58 -10.21
C LEU A 58 13.84 3.80 -10.80
N GLY A 59 13.61 3.07 -11.89
CA GLY A 59 14.65 2.36 -12.63
C GLY A 59 15.70 3.30 -13.21
N GLN A 60 15.29 4.43 -13.79
CA GLN A 60 16.22 5.44 -14.30
C GLN A 60 17.09 6.04 -13.18
N VAL A 61 16.49 6.38 -12.04
CA VAL A 61 17.22 6.95 -10.89
C VAL A 61 18.17 5.94 -10.26
N LEU A 62 17.78 4.67 -10.18
CA LEU A 62 18.61 3.62 -9.59
C LEU A 62 19.64 3.02 -10.55
N GLY A 63 19.46 3.18 -11.87
CA GLY A 63 20.31 2.61 -12.90
C GLY A 63 20.06 1.12 -13.16
N GLN A 64 18.93 0.56 -12.72
CA GLN A 64 18.53 -0.84 -12.90
C GLN A 64 17.00 -0.97 -13.08
N ASN A 65 16.57 -1.98 -13.82
CA ASN A 65 15.16 -2.22 -14.05
C ASN A 65 14.40 -2.55 -12.75
N ILE A 66 13.20 -2.01 -12.61
CA ILE A 66 12.25 -2.39 -11.57
C ILE A 66 11.21 -3.34 -12.17
N VAL A 67 11.15 -4.55 -11.65
CA VAL A 67 10.23 -5.60 -12.12
C VAL A 67 9.06 -5.69 -11.16
N VAL A 68 7.87 -5.30 -11.62
CA VAL A 68 6.63 -5.39 -10.84
C VAL A 68 6.15 -6.84 -10.83
N GLU A 69 5.92 -7.39 -9.64
CA GLU A 69 5.50 -8.76 -9.41
C GLU A 69 4.21 -8.80 -8.56
N ASN A 70 3.08 -9.21 -9.18
CA ASN A 70 1.82 -9.40 -8.47
C ASN A 70 1.79 -10.77 -7.80
N ARG A 71 1.57 -10.82 -6.47
CA ARG A 71 1.42 -12.05 -5.67
C ARG A 71 0.12 -12.00 -4.87
N PRO A 72 -1.04 -12.13 -5.52
CA PRO A 72 -2.32 -12.10 -4.82
C PRO A 72 -2.56 -13.36 -4.01
N GLY A 73 -3.38 -13.25 -2.98
CA GLY A 73 -3.87 -14.37 -2.19
C GLY A 73 -3.78 -14.14 -0.68
N ALA A 74 -4.67 -14.81 0.06
CA ALA A 74 -4.79 -14.71 1.52
C ALA A 74 -4.79 -13.25 2.00
N ASN A 75 -5.61 -12.39 1.38
CA ASN A 75 -5.72 -10.96 1.66
C ASN A 75 -4.35 -10.21 1.68
N GLY A 76 -3.42 -10.61 0.81
CA GLY A 76 -2.07 -10.03 0.71
C GLY A 76 -0.98 -10.78 1.46
N TYR A 77 -1.33 -11.68 2.37
CA TYR A 77 -0.36 -12.39 3.22
C TYR A 77 0.72 -13.13 2.42
N LEU A 78 0.37 -13.71 1.25
CA LEU A 78 1.35 -14.43 0.41
C LEU A 78 2.46 -13.50 -0.09
N ALA A 79 2.14 -12.29 -0.51
CA ALA A 79 3.12 -11.30 -0.93
C ALA A 79 3.95 -10.80 0.27
N TRP A 80 3.27 -10.50 1.37
CA TRP A 80 3.93 -9.98 2.57
C TRP A 80 4.92 -10.99 3.12
N ASN A 81 4.49 -12.23 3.35
CA ASN A 81 5.39 -13.28 3.85
C ASN A 81 6.56 -13.54 2.89
N HIS A 82 6.33 -13.49 1.56
CA HIS A 82 7.39 -13.62 0.58
C HIS A 82 8.47 -12.55 0.73
N VAL A 83 8.08 -11.29 0.93
CA VAL A 83 9.05 -10.21 1.11
C VAL A 83 9.68 -10.26 2.52
N ALA A 84 8.91 -10.55 3.56
CA ALA A 84 9.43 -10.65 4.93
C ALA A 84 10.54 -11.70 5.09
N THR A 85 10.47 -12.77 4.29
CA THR A 85 11.45 -13.88 4.30
C THR A 85 12.52 -13.79 3.21
N ALA A 86 12.51 -12.71 2.41
CA ALA A 86 13.52 -12.49 1.39
C ALA A 86 14.86 -12.04 2.00
N GLU A 87 15.95 -12.17 1.23
CA GLU A 87 17.24 -11.63 1.64
C GLU A 87 17.16 -10.11 1.82
N PRO A 88 17.71 -9.55 2.91
CA PRO A 88 17.64 -8.13 3.20
C PRO A 88 18.67 -7.30 2.41
N ASP A 89 18.80 -7.58 1.13
CA ASP A 89 19.80 -7.00 0.22
C ASP A 89 19.25 -5.84 -0.63
N GLY A 90 17.93 -5.54 -0.49
CA GLY A 90 17.23 -4.48 -1.21
C GLY A 90 16.73 -4.89 -2.61
N TYR A 91 16.91 -6.13 -3.05
CA TYR A 91 16.46 -6.58 -4.38
C TYR A 91 15.04 -7.17 -4.40
N THR A 92 14.42 -7.34 -3.25
CA THR A 92 13.01 -7.73 -3.14
C THR A 92 12.35 -6.75 -2.20
N LEU A 93 11.49 -5.89 -2.75
CA LEU A 93 10.83 -4.81 -2.03
C LEU A 93 9.32 -5.01 -2.09
N LEU A 94 8.61 -4.49 -1.12
CA LEU A 94 7.17 -4.50 -1.02
C LEU A 94 6.63 -3.09 -1.25
N LEU A 95 5.76 -2.92 -2.24
CA LEU A 95 4.88 -1.76 -2.30
C LEU A 95 3.58 -2.14 -1.59
N ALA A 96 3.38 -1.59 -0.42
CA ALA A 96 2.20 -1.85 0.41
C ALA A 96 1.28 -0.63 0.47
N GLU A 97 0.06 -0.91 0.88
CA GLU A 97 -0.98 0.07 1.20
C GLU A 97 -1.52 -0.17 2.61
N ASN A 98 -2.49 0.61 3.06
CA ASN A 98 -3.09 0.47 4.39
C ASN A 98 -3.64 -0.94 4.70
N ALA A 99 -3.88 -1.80 3.71
CA ALA A 99 -4.20 -3.20 3.96
C ALA A 99 -3.14 -3.92 4.82
N LEU A 100 -1.86 -3.49 4.76
CA LEU A 100 -0.80 -4.02 5.63
C LEU A 100 -1.09 -3.75 7.12
N ALA A 101 -1.53 -2.54 7.47
CA ALA A 101 -1.90 -2.17 8.83
C ALA A 101 -3.22 -2.84 9.27
N ILE A 102 -4.21 -2.83 8.39
CA ILE A 102 -5.52 -3.44 8.61
C ILE A 102 -5.37 -4.95 8.88
N SER A 103 -4.57 -5.64 8.08
CA SER A 103 -4.37 -7.08 8.27
C SER A 103 -3.67 -7.41 9.58
N GLN A 104 -2.68 -6.62 9.99
CA GLN A 104 -2.08 -6.80 11.32
C GLN A 104 -3.14 -6.61 12.42
N ALA A 105 -3.98 -5.59 12.31
CA ALA A 105 -5.03 -5.33 13.28
C ALA A 105 -6.07 -6.46 13.33
N LEU A 106 -6.48 -6.99 12.16
CA LEU A 106 -7.54 -8.00 12.03
C LEU A 106 -7.05 -9.40 12.40
N TYR A 107 -5.86 -9.81 11.91
CA TYR A 107 -5.36 -11.18 12.04
C TYR A 107 -4.39 -11.38 13.21
N LYS A 108 -4.08 -10.33 13.98
CA LYS A 108 -3.15 -10.40 15.14
C LYS A 108 -3.45 -11.57 16.10
N ARG A 109 -4.72 -11.94 16.24
CA ARG A 109 -5.16 -13.02 17.15
C ARG A 109 -5.10 -14.40 16.53
N THR A 110 -5.10 -14.50 15.20
CA THR A 110 -5.17 -15.78 14.47
C THR A 110 -3.88 -16.13 13.75
N VAL A 111 -3.10 -15.13 13.32
CA VAL A 111 -1.80 -15.29 12.66
C VAL A 111 -0.73 -14.58 13.50
N SER A 112 -0.31 -15.23 14.57
CA SER A 112 0.64 -14.66 15.55
C SER A 112 2.03 -14.39 14.97
N SER A 113 2.39 -15.01 13.83
CA SER A 113 3.69 -14.83 13.18
C SER A 113 3.80 -13.61 12.27
N PHE A 114 2.68 -12.91 11.96
CA PHE A 114 2.70 -11.73 11.12
C PHE A 114 2.73 -10.46 11.95
N ASP A 115 3.83 -9.72 11.87
CA ASP A 115 3.96 -8.39 12.46
C ASP A 115 4.81 -7.48 11.54
N PRO A 116 4.18 -6.57 10.80
CA PRO A 116 4.89 -5.71 9.87
C PRO A 116 5.88 -4.76 10.54
N LEU A 117 5.73 -4.46 11.84
CA LEU A 117 6.66 -3.58 12.56
C LEU A 117 7.99 -4.26 12.89
N THR A 118 7.99 -5.58 12.98
CA THR A 118 9.19 -6.37 13.30
C THR A 118 9.78 -7.05 12.07
N GLN A 119 8.97 -7.30 11.04
CA GLN A 119 9.38 -8.06 9.85
C GLN A 119 9.88 -7.18 8.70
N TYR A 120 9.58 -5.86 8.72
CA TYR A 120 10.00 -4.96 7.65
C TYR A 120 10.77 -3.76 8.17
N ASP A 121 11.63 -3.25 7.30
CA ASP A 121 12.12 -1.88 7.38
C ASP A 121 11.30 -1.00 6.45
N ALA A 122 10.71 0.06 7.00
CA ALA A 122 10.09 1.11 6.21
C ALA A 122 11.18 1.86 5.43
N ILE A 123 10.89 2.23 4.16
CA ILE A 123 11.81 2.96 3.30
C ILE A 123 11.28 4.38 3.07
N ALA A 124 10.11 4.52 2.48
CA ALA A 124 9.46 5.82 2.29
C ALA A 124 7.97 5.64 1.96
N SER A 125 7.13 6.64 2.27
CA SER A 125 5.85 6.79 1.59
C SER A 125 6.07 7.33 0.17
N ILE A 126 5.18 6.97 -0.73
CA ILE A 126 5.28 7.35 -2.14
C ILE A 126 4.13 8.25 -2.54
N ALA A 127 2.90 7.86 -2.21
CA ALA A 127 1.70 8.53 -2.68
C ALA A 127 0.49 8.23 -1.79
N THR A 128 -0.58 8.99 -2.01
CA THR A 128 -1.93 8.73 -1.51
C THR A 128 -2.92 8.74 -2.68
N SER A 129 -4.07 8.07 -2.51
CA SER A 129 -5.18 8.10 -3.46
C SER A 129 -6.51 8.10 -2.69
N PRO A 130 -7.49 8.92 -3.09
CA PRO A 130 -8.78 8.91 -2.42
C PRO A 130 -9.59 7.68 -2.79
N SER A 131 -10.50 7.30 -1.89
CA SER A 131 -11.62 6.42 -2.18
C SER A 131 -12.89 7.26 -2.45
N ALA A 132 -13.87 6.66 -3.11
CA ALA A 132 -15.18 7.24 -3.30
C ALA A 132 -16.28 6.28 -2.83
N LEU A 133 -17.31 6.82 -2.21
CA LEU A 133 -18.57 6.13 -1.97
C LEU A 133 -19.36 6.09 -3.28
N ILE A 134 -19.46 4.89 -3.82
CA ILE A 134 -20.10 4.60 -5.09
C ILE A 134 -21.42 3.86 -4.85
N VAL A 135 -22.45 4.28 -5.57
CA VAL A 135 -23.74 3.60 -5.56
C VAL A 135 -24.19 3.24 -6.98
N SER A 136 -24.92 2.13 -7.11
CA SER A 136 -25.58 1.75 -8.35
C SER A 136 -26.53 2.88 -8.81
N LYS A 137 -26.66 3.06 -10.14
CA LYS A 137 -27.63 4.02 -10.70
C LYS A 137 -29.06 3.75 -10.26
N ASN A 138 -29.39 2.51 -9.87
CA ASN A 138 -30.73 2.09 -9.45
C ASN A 138 -31.11 2.60 -8.05
N ILE A 139 -30.16 3.03 -7.24
CA ILE A 139 -30.40 3.60 -5.92
C ILE A 139 -30.94 5.02 -6.08
N PRO A 140 -32.13 5.35 -5.52
CA PRO A 140 -32.73 6.68 -5.65
C PRO A 140 -32.09 7.69 -4.68
N ALA A 141 -30.76 7.82 -4.72
CA ALA A 141 -29.98 8.76 -3.95
C ALA A 141 -28.90 9.40 -4.82
N THR A 142 -28.67 10.68 -4.63
CA THR A 142 -27.64 11.51 -5.27
C THR A 142 -26.74 12.20 -4.25
N THR A 143 -27.10 12.11 -2.99
CA THR A 143 -26.33 12.62 -1.83
C THR A 143 -26.20 11.54 -0.77
N VAL A 144 -25.28 11.73 0.19
CA VAL A 144 -25.12 10.84 1.35
C VAL A 144 -26.38 10.85 2.22
N ASP A 145 -26.96 12.03 2.47
CA ASP A 145 -28.18 12.15 3.28
C ASP A 145 -29.35 11.39 2.66
N GLU A 146 -29.54 11.50 1.34
CA GLU A 146 -30.56 10.74 0.61
C GLU A 146 -30.30 9.23 0.69
N LEU A 147 -29.05 8.79 0.60
CA LEU A 147 -28.68 7.37 0.76
C LEU A 147 -29.03 6.87 2.16
N VAL A 148 -28.70 7.63 3.19
CA VAL A 148 -29.02 7.29 4.59
C VAL A 148 -30.55 7.28 4.80
N ALA A 149 -31.27 8.27 4.28
CA ALA A 149 -32.73 8.31 4.35
C ALA A 149 -33.35 7.10 3.64
N TYR A 150 -32.90 6.80 2.43
CA TYR A 150 -33.35 5.63 1.67
C TYR A 150 -33.09 4.32 2.42
N SER A 151 -31.92 4.13 3.01
CA SER A 151 -31.58 2.91 3.76
C SER A 151 -32.57 2.60 4.88
N ARG A 152 -33.13 3.64 5.51
CA ARG A 152 -34.13 3.51 6.57
C ARG A 152 -35.52 3.07 6.06
N THR A 153 -35.83 3.29 4.78
CA THR A 153 -37.08 2.86 4.16
C THR A 153 -37.08 1.38 3.76
N VAL A 154 -35.88 0.77 3.71
CA VAL A 154 -35.67 -0.62 3.29
C VAL A 154 -34.83 -1.40 4.32
N PRO A 155 -35.28 -1.50 5.60
CA PRO A 155 -34.48 -2.10 6.65
C PRO A 155 -34.10 -3.57 6.30
N GLY A 156 -32.84 -3.95 6.58
CA GLY A 156 -32.31 -5.27 6.30
C GLY A 156 -32.09 -5.62 4.82
N LYS A 157 -32.32 -4.67 3.89
CA LYS A 157 -32.15 -4.88 2.44
C LYS A 157 -30.91 -4.19 1.87
N MET A 158 -30.26 -3.34 2.66
CA MET A 158 -29.02 -2.70 2.22
C MET A 158 -27.85 -3.66 2.39
N ASN A 159 -27.03 -3.74 1.36
CA ASN A 159 -25.75 -4.43 1.42
C ASN A 159 -24.67 -3.62 0.71
N TYR A 160 -23.41 -3.96 0.91
CA TYR A 160 -22.30 -3.31 0.23
C TYR A 160 -21.23 -4.32 -0.17
N ALA A 161 -20.61 -4.06 -1.31
CA ALA A 161 -19.54 -4.89 -1.86
C ALA A 161 -18.16 -4.45 -1.34
N SER A 162 -17.24 -5.39 -1.18
CA SER A 162 -15.84 -5.12 -0.93
C SER A 162 -14.89 -6.06 -1.68
N ALA A 163 -13.60 -5.77 -1.66
CA ALA A 163 -12.58 -6.65 -2.22
C ALA A 163 -12.22 -7.86 -1.31
N GLY A 164 -13.05 -8.14 -0.30
CA GLY A 164 -12.87 -9.20 0.68
C GLY A 164 -12.79 -8.69 2.12
N VAL A 165 -12.94 -9.58 3.10
CA VAL A 165 -12.83 -9.23 4.52
C VAL A 165 -11.45 -8.69 4.83
N GLY A 166 -11.38 -7.58 5.58
CA GLY A 166 -10.11 -6.91 5.91
C GLY A 166 -9.50 -6.08 4.77
N SER A 167 -10.15 -6.00 3.60
CA SER A 167 -9.72 -5.07 2.55
C SER A 167 -10.01 -3.62 2.94
N VAL A 168 -9.30 -2.68 2.30
CA VAL A 168 -9.52 -1.23 2.50
C VAL A 168 -10.97 -0.86 2.19
N SER A 169 -11.56 -1.43 1.13
CA SER A 169 -12.97 -1.18 0.78
C SER A 169 -13.96 -1.67 1.84
N HIS A 170 -13.68 -2.81 2.48
CA HIS A 170 -14.47 -3.32 3.60
C HIS A 170 -14.42 -2.35 4.78
N LEU A 171 -13.22 -2.08 5.29
CA LEU A 171 -13.05 -1.30 6.52
C LEU A 171 -13.48 0.16 6.33
N ASN A 172 -13.23 0.77 5.17
CA ASN A 172 -13.72 2.10 4.85
C ASN A 172 -15.25 2.16 4.87
N PHE A 173 -15.92 1.10 4.38
CA PHE A 173 -17.38 1.07 4.41
C PHE A 173 -17.91 0.87 5.84
N GLU A 174 -17.27 0.04 6.66
CA GLU A 174 -17.65 -0.13 8.08
C GLU A 174 -17.51 1.19 8.86
N VAL A 175 -16.44 1.96 8.60
CA VAL A 175 -16.26 3.30 9.19
C VAL A 175 -17.35 4.26 8.73
N PHE A 176 -17.66 4.28 7.42
CA PHE A 176 -18.74 5.10 6.88
C PHE A 176 -20.09 4.72 7.50
N LYS A 177 -20.40 3.44 7.50
CA LYS A 177 -21.65 2.88 8.08
C LYS A 177 -21.84 3.31 9.54
N ASP A 178 -20.77 3.23 10.33
CA ASP A 178 -20.76 3.67 11.72
C ASP A 178 -20.99 5.18 11.86
N ALA A 179 -20.28 5.98 11.05
CA ALA A 179 -20.33 7.43 11.11
C ALA A 179 -21.73 8.01 10.81
N VAL A 180 -22.50 7.32 9.93
CA VAL A 180 -23.85 7.79 9.52
C VAL A 180 -24.99 6.99 10.17
N GLY A 181 -24.69 5.97 10.98
CA GLY A 181 -25.70 5.11 11.63
C GLY A 181 -26.51 4.30 10.61
N MET A 182 -25.87 3.79 9.55
CA MET A 182 -26.49 2.97 8.53
C MET A 182 -26.36 1.48 8.88
N ASP A 183 -27.44 0.71 8.68
CA ASP A 183 -27.37 -0.75 8.70
C ASP A 183 -27.21 -1.28 7.26
N ALA A 184 -26.14 -2.06 7.03
CA ALA A 184 -25.87 -2.68 5.74
C ALA A 184 -25.03 -3.95 5.92
N ILE A 185 -25.36 -4.99 5.13
CA ILE A 185 -24.73 -6.30 5.18
C ILE A 185 -23.51 -6.31 4.24
N HIS A 186 -22.40 -6.81 4.73
CA HIS A 186 -21.16 -6.95 3.95
C HIS A 186 -21.27 -8.15 2.96
N ILE A 187 -20.90 -7.90 1.69
CA ILE A 187 -20.77 -8.92 0.64
C ILE A 187 -19.32 -8.92 0.16
N PRO A 188 -18.49 -9.88 0.62
CA PRO A 188 -17.09 -9.97 0.22
C PRO A 188 -16.93 -10.57 -1.18
N TYR A 189 -16.02 -10.01 -1.98
CA TYR A 189 -15.58 -10.51 -3.28
C TYR A 189 -14.08 -10.85 -3.25
N LYS A 190 -13.60 -11.61 -4.25
CA LYS A 190 -12.17 -11.96 -4.37
C LYS A 190 -11.28 -10.81 -4.89
N GLY A 191 -11.86 -9.62 -5.09
CA GLY A 191 -11.15 -8.42 -5.54
C GLY A 191 -12.09 -7.28 -5.91
N GLY A 192 -11.55 -6.05 -5.95
CA GLY A 192 -12.33 -4.84 -6.18
C GLY A 192 -13.03 -4.77 -7.54
N GLY A 193 -12.43 -5.35 -8.58
CA GLY A 193 -13.05 -5.38 -9.91
C GLY A 193 -14.38 -6.11 -9.94
N GLN A 194 -14.50 -7.25 -9.26
CA GLN A 194 -15.76 -8.00 -9.15
C GLN A 194 -16.80 -7.21 -8.34
N ALA A 195 -16.39 -6.60 -7.24
CA ALA A 195 -17.26 -5.75 -6.42
C ALA A 195 -17.83 -4.58 -7.22
N ILE A 196 -17.00 -3.90 -8.02
CA ILE A 196 -17.42 -2.80 -8.90
C ILE A 196 -18.39 -3.31 -9.98
N ALA A 197 -18.11 -4.46 -10.59
CA ALA A 197 -18.96 -5.03 -11.63
C ALA A 197 -20.39 -5.33 -11.12
N ASP A 198 -20.51 -5.83 -9.89
CA ASP A 198 -21.82 -6.13 -9.29
C ASP A 198 -22.58 -4.87 -8.83
N VAL A 199 -21.87 -3.82 -8.43
CA VAL A 199 -22.49 -2.52 -8.20
C VAL A 199 -22.98 -1.89 -9.51
N LEU A 200 -22.19 -1.99 -10.58
CA LEU A 200 -22.56 -1.54 -11.93
C LEU A 200 -23.80 -2.27 -12.44
N ALA A 201 -23.86 -3.59 -12.27
CA ALA A 201 -24.99 -4.41 -12.65
C ALA A 201 -26.25 -4.16 -11.77
N GLY A 202 -26.08 -3.55 -10.60
CA GLY A 202 -27.15 -3.31 -9.63
C GLY A 202 -27.48 -4.51 -8.74
N HIS A 203 -26.65 -5.55 -8.72
CA HIS A 203 -26.78 -6.71 -7.83
C HIS A 203 -26.49 -6.34 -6.39
N VAL A 204 -25.50 -5.43 -6.17
CA VAL A 204 -25.18 -4.87 -4.86
C VAL A 204 -25.32 -3.34 -4.96
N PRO A 205 -26.00 -2.68 -3.98
CA PRO A 205 -26.30 -1.25 -4.08
C PRO A 205 -25.06 -0.34 -4.07
N MET A 206 -23.99 -0.67 -3.35
CA MET A 206 -22.95 0.30 -3.04
C MET A 206 -21.59 -0.34 -2.69
N THR A 207 -20.54 0.46 -2.76
CA THR A 207 -19.18 0.14 -2.30
C THR A 207 -18.42 1.42 -1.95
N ILE A 208 -17.31 1.33 -1.19
CA ILE A 208 -16.28 2.36 -1.12
C ILE A 208 -15.01 1.76 -1.74
N THR A 209 -14.51 2.40 -2.79
CA THR A 209 -13.34 1.93 -3.54
C THR A 209 -12.55 3.08 -4.12
N SER A 210 -11.36 2.82 -4.72
CA SER A 210 -10.51 3.90 -5.25
C SER A 210 -11.22 4.70 -6.34
N VAL A 211 -11.03 6.01 -6.34
CA VAL A 211 -11.50 6.93 -7.39
C VAL A 211 -10.99 6.48 -8.75
N GLN A 212 -9.71 6.10 -8.83
CA GLN A 212 -9.08 5.62 -10.05
C GLN A 212 -9.85 4.48 -10.74
N ALA A 213 -10.39 3.53 -9.96
CA ALA A 213 -11.09 2.37 -10.50
C ALA A 213 -12.53 2.69 -10.99
N THR A 214 -13.09 3.84 -10.60
CA THR A 214 -14.51 4.15 -10.83
C THR A 214 -14.74 5.42 -11.62
N LYS A 215 -13.71 6.25 -11.82
CA LYS A 215 -13.80 7.55 -12.52
C LYS A 215 -14.54 7.44 -13.85
N SER A 216 -14.10 6.57 -14.74
CA SER A 216 -14.69 6.42 -16.09
C SER A 216 -16.17 5.97 -16.05
N LEU A 217 -16.54 5.12 -15.10
CA LEU A 217 -17.91 4.67 -14.93
C LEU A 217 -18.82 5.77 -14.39
N VAL A 218 -18.30 6.63 -13.50
CA VAL A 218 -19.01 7.81 -12.99
C VAL A 218 -19.17 8.85 -14.08
N GLU A 219 -18.11 9.16 -14.85
CA GLU A 219 -18.16 10.09 -15.99
C GLU A 219 -19.16 9.62 -17.07
N ALA A 220 -19.26 8.31 -17.31
CA ALA A 220 -20.22 7.71 -18.21
C ALA A 220 -21.65 7.62 -17.64
N GLY A 221 -21.89 8.07 -16.40
CA GLY A 221 -23.20 8.00 -15.74
C GLY A 221 -23.72 6.59 -15.47
N GLN A 222 -22.83 5.60 -15.46
CA GLN A 222 -23.19 4.19 -15.26
C GLN A 222 -23.37 3.84 -13.76
N ILE A 223 -22.63 4.55 -12.92
CA ILE A 223 -22.74 4.52 -11.44
C ILE A 223 -22.69 5.96 -10.92
N LYS A 224 -23.03 6.16 -9.67
CA LYS A 224 -22.97 7.49 -9.00
C LYS A 224 -21.91 7.50 -7.91
N ALA A 225 -21.13 8.57 -7.81
CA ALA A 225 -20.26 8.84 -6.68
C ALA A 225 -20.92 9.87 -5.77
N LEU A 226 -21.09 9.57 -4.49
CA LEU A 226 -21.77 10.42 -3.53
C LEU A 226 -20.82 11.25 -2.67
N ALA A 227 -19.62 10.72 -2.38
CA ALA A 227 -18.59 11.44 -1.64
C ALA A 227 -17.21 10.83 -1.88
N VAL A 228 -16.14 11.64 -1.73
CA VAL A 228 -14.75 11.19 -1.72
C VAL A 228 -14.14 11.28 -0.32
N THR A 229 -13.18 10.40 -0.01
CA THR A 229 -12.55 10.31 1.32
C THR A 229 -11.42 11.31 1.54
N SER A 230 -10.98 12.03 0.51
CA SER A 230 -9.94 13.05 0.61
C SER A 230 -10.41 14.27 1.39
N ALA A 231 -9.46 15.02 1.96
CA ALA A 231 -9.74 16.25 2.70
C ALA A 231 -10.28 17.39 1.79
N GLN A 232 -9.94 17.33 0.51
CA GLN A 232 -10.43 18.23 -0.55
C GLN A 232 -11.08 17.40 -1.64
N ARG A 233 -11.93 17.99 -2.47
CA ARG A 233 -12.52 17.31 -3.62
C ARG A 233 -11.43 16.79 -4.56
N SER A 234 -11.66 15.60 -5.09
CA SER A 234 -10.75 14.99 -6.04
C SER A 234 -10.72 15.78 -7.36
N PRO A 235 -9.55 16.12 -7.90
CA PRO A 235 -9.46 16.69 -9.25
C PRO A 235 -10.06 15.79 -10.34
N ALA A 236 -10.07 14.48 -10.12
CA ALA A 236 -10.66 13.50 -11.03
C ALA A 236 -12.20 13.45 -10.94
N MET A 237 -12.79 13.95 -9.84
CA MET A 237 -14.24 14.01 -9.61
C MET A 237 -14.63 15.35 -8.94
N PRO A 238 -14.41 16.52 -9.59
CA PRO A 238 -14.53 17.83 -8.95
C PRO A 238 -15.97 18.18 -8.50
N SER A 239 -16.97 17.55 -9.11
CA SER A 239 -18.37 17.71 -8.72
C SER A 239 -18.77 16.90 -7.48
N VAL A 240 -17.98 15.88 -7.10
CA VAL A 240 -18.28 15.00 -5.98
C VAL A 240 -17.76 15.63 -4.68
N PRO A 241 -18.63 15.81 -3.67
CA PRO A 241 -18.22 16.40 -2.39
C PRO A 241 -17.27 15.46 -1.62
N THR A 242 -16.52 16.02 -0.68
CA THR A 242 -15.80 15.21 0.32
C THR A 242 -16.79 14.62 1.33
N MET A 243 -16.37 13.54 2.03
CA MET A 243 -17.17 12.99 3.15
C MET A 243 -17.55 14.09 4.17
N ARG A 244 -16.63 15.02 4.45
CA ARG A 244 -16.87 16.14 5.36
C ARG A 244 -17.94 17.10 4.83
N GLU A 245 -17.86 17.51 3.55
CA GLU A 245 -18.87 18.35 2.90
C GLU A 245 -20.24 17.67 2.86
N ALA A 246 -20.26 16.34 2.76
CA ALA A 246 -21.45 15.50 2.80
C ALA A 246 -21.95 15.21 4.24
N GLY A 247 -21.45 15.89 5.28
CA GLY A 247 -21.91 15.75 6.65
C GLY A 247 -21.43 14.50 7.39
N VAL A 248 -20.58 13.68 6.79
CA VAL A 248 -20.04 12.48 7.44
C VAL A 248 -19.00 12.88 8.48
N LYS A 249 -19.18 12.41 9.72
CA LYS A 249 -18.24 12.70 10.80
C LYS A 249 -16.85 12.13 10.49
N PRO A 250 -15.76 12.86 10.80
CA PRO A 250 -14.41 12.36 10.62
C PRO A 250 -14.18 11.14 11.54
N ALA A 251 -13.44 10.17 11.02
CA ALA A 251 -13.01 9.01 11.76
C ALA A 251 -11.55 9.16 12.23
N ASP A 252 -11.18 8.41 13.28
CA ASP A 252 -9.81 8.35 13.79
C ASP A 252 -8.88 7.47 12.92
N VAL A 253 -9.36 7.02 11.75
CA VAL A 253 -8.63 6.14 10.83
C VAL A 253 -8.50 6.79 9.46
N GLU A 254 -7.43 6.47 8.73
CA GLU A 254 -7.20 6.97 7.38
C GLU A 254 -8.05 6.19 6.37
N LEU A 255 -8.93 6.89 5.68
CA LEU A 255 -9.82 6.32 4.65
C LEU A 255 -9.27 6.44 3.23
N ARG A 256 -8.18 7.21 3.02
CA ARG A 256 -7.48 7.24 1.74
C ARG A 256 -6.53 6.05 1.66
N PHE A 257 -6.26 5.59 0.46
CA PHE A 257 -5.10 4.74 0.25
C PHE A 257 -3.83 5.55 0.48
N TRP A 258 -2.89 5.01 1.24
CA TRP A 258 -1.51 5.45 1.23
C TRP A 258 -0.62 4.30 0.72
N PHE A 259 0.44 4.64 0.04
CA PHE A 259 1.35 3.66 -0.55
C PHE A 259 2.75 3.89 0.00
N GLY A 260 3.33 2.85 0.57
CA GLY A 260 4.66 2.86 1.15
C GLY A 260 5.54 1.76 0.59
N LEU A 261 6.83 2.08 0.45
CA LEU A 261 7.87 1.14 0.10
C LEU A 261 8.48 0.56 1.38
N PHE A 262 8.56 -0.76 1.41
CA PHE A 262 9.14 -1.52 2.51
C PHE A 262 10.12 -2.56 1.96
N GLY A 263 11.03 -3.01 2.81
CA GLY A 263 11.85 -4.17 2.50
C GLY A 263 11.91 -5.13 3.68
N PRO A 264 12.52 -6.32 3.51
CA PRO A 264 12.75 -7.24 4.62
C PRO A 264 13.48 -6.55 5.77
N LYS A 265 13.30 -7.03 6.99
CA LYS A 265 14.01 -6.49 8.15
C LYS A 265 15.53 -6.60 7.99
N ASN A 266 16.27 -5.59 8.48
CA ASN A 266 17.72 -5.49 8.43
C ASN A 266 18.32 -5.19 7.03
N ILE A 267 17.61 -4.46 6.18
CA ILE A 267 18.23 -3.89 4.96
C ILE A 267 19.42 -2.98 5.37
N PRO A 268 20.60 -3.13 4.72
CA PRO A 268 21.72 -2.24 4.98
C PRO A 268 21.35 -0.76 4.85
N GLU A 269 21.79 0.06 5.79
CA GLU A 269 21.45 1.50 5.84
C GLU A 269 21.77 2.23 4.53
N ALA A 270 22.91 1.91 3.90
CA ALA A 270 23.30 2.52 2.62
C ALA A 270 22.32 2.17 1.48
N VAL A 271 21.75 0.96 1.48
CA VAL A 271 20.75 0.51 0.50
C VAL A 271 19.42 1.21 0.76
N ARG A 272 18.98 1.23 2.02
CA ARG A 272 17.75 1.88 2.45
C ARG A 272 17.78 3.38 2.12
N GLY A 273 18.87 4.08 2.48
CA GLY A 273 19.03 5.51 2.19
C GLY A 273 19.07 5.82 0.70
N LYS A 274 19.65 4.93 -0.14
CA LYS A 274 19.63 5.09 -1.60
C LYS A 274 18.22 4.94 -2.15
N LEU A 275 17.44 3.97 -1.67
CA LEU A 275 16.04 3.76 -2.05
C LEU A 275 15.17 4.94 -1.63
N GLU A 276 15.27 5.38 -0.37
CA GLU A 276 14.56 6.54 0.15
C GLU A 276 14.82 7.79 -0.69
N LYS A 277 16.09 8.07 -0.99
CA LYS A 277 16.48 9.20 -1.85
C LYS A 277 15.91 9.07 -3.27
N ALA A 278 15.91 7.87 -3.83
CA ALA A 278 15.33 7.63 -5.15
C ALA A 278 13.82 7.91 -5.17
N ILE A 279 13.09 7.48 -4.14
CA ILE A 279 11.66 7.79 -3.99
C ILE A 279 11.44 9.31 -3.84
N ALA A 280 12.22 10.00 -3.01
CA ALA A 280 12.15 11.45 -2.88
C ALA A 280 12.37 12.16 -4.23
N THR A 281 13.32 11.68 -5.03
CA THR A 281 13.63 12.23 -6.36
C THR A 281 12.44 12.07 -7.31
N ILE A 282 11.91 10.84 -7.47
CA ILE A 282 10.81 10.63 -8.43
C ILE A 282 9.51 11.30 -8.01
N THR A 283 9.20 11.37 -6.71
CA THR A 283 7.97 12.01 -6.20
C THR A 283 7.99 13.53 -6.33
N SER A 284 9.17 14.14 -6.46
CA SER A 284 9.34 15.58 -6.75
C SER A 284 9.28 15.90 -8.25
N ASP A 285 9.40 14.91 -9.13
CA ASP A 285 9.40 15.11 -10.58
C ASP A 285 8.03 15.55 -11.10
N ALA A 286 8.00 16.65 -11.85
CA ALA A 286 6.75 17.23 -12.37
C ALA A 286 6.04 16.30 -13.37
N LYS A 287 6.79 15.57 -14.23
CA LYS A 287 6.20 14.67 -15.23
C LYS A 287 5.56 13.45 -14.58
N LEU A 288 6.17 12.91 -13.52
CA LEU A 288 5.55 11.84 -12.75
C LEU A 288 4.28 12.34 -12.05
N ARG A 289 4.32 13.54 -11.44
CA ARG A 289 3.14 14.16 -10.80
C ARG A 289 1.97 14.31 -11.78
N GLU A 290 2.23 14.78 -12.99
CA GLU A 290 1.21 14.90 -14.04
C GLU A 290 0.60 13.55 -14.40
N ARG A 291 1.42 12.51 -14.60
CA ARG A 291 0.93 11.16 -14.90
C ARG A 291 0.12 10.55 -13.76
N LEU A 292 0.54 10.76 -12.53
CA LEU A 292 -0.18 10.29 -11.34
C LEU A 292 -1.52 11.02 -11.16
N ALA A 293 -1.56 12.32 -11.45
CA ALA A 293 -2.79 13.12 -11.36
C ALA A 293 -3.89 12.62 -12.31
N VAL A 294 -3.55 12.09 -13.50
CA VAL A 294 -4.52 11.52 -14.44
C VAL A 294 -5.33 10.37 -13.80
N VAL A 295 -4.70 9.61 -12.91
CA VAL A 295 -5.30 8.46 -12.22
C VAL A 295 -5.65 8.77 -10.75
N ASP A 296 -5.70 10.06 -10.37
CA ASP A 296 -6.02 10.54 -9.03
C ASP A 296 -5.13 9.94 -7.93
N ILE A 297 -3.86 9.81 -8.22
CA ILE A 297 -2.82 9.47 -7.26
C ILE A 297 -1.99 10.73 -6.99
N THR A 298 -1.87 11.11 -5.73
CA THR A 298 -1.10 12.28 -5.31
C THR A 298 0.21 11.84 -4.70
N PRO A 299 1.37 12.27 -5.23
CA PRO A 299 2.66 12.03 -4.58
C PRO A 299 2.66 12.58 -3.15
N ASP A 300 3.09 11.73 -2.22
CA ASP A 300 3.12 12.03 -0.78
C ASP A 300 4.37 11.38 -0.16
N PHE A 301 5.53 12.00 -0.42
CA PHE A 301 6.78 11.52 0.14
C PHE A 301 6.87 11.86 1.62
N VAL A 302 7.09 10.83 2.43
CA VAL A 302 7.59 10.98 3.80
C VAL A 302 8.72 9.97 4.06
N PRO A 303 9.75 10.34 4.84
CA PRO A 303 10.90 9.48 5.10
C PRO A 303 10.54 8.28 5.99
N ALA A 304 11.42 7.29 6.01
CA ALA A 304 11.25 6.02 6.72
C ALA A 304 10.74 6.15 8.17
N PRO A 305 11.27 7.04 9.03
CA PRO A 305 10.79 7.16 10.41
C PRO A 305 9.32 7.59 10.49
N VAL A 306 8.91 8.52 9.62
CA VAL A 306 7.53 9.03 9.59
C VAL A 306 6.57 7.97 9.06
N LEU A 307 6.96 7.22 7.99
CA LEU A 307 6.17 6.10 7.49
C LEU A 307 5.99 5.00 8.56
N ARG A 308 7.06 4.70 9.31
CA ARG A 308 6.99 3.73 10.42
C ARG A 308 6.00 4.17 11.49
N THR A 309 6.09 5.41 11.95
CA THR A 309 5.16 5.98 12.95
C THR A 309 3.72 5.98 12.43
N LYS A 310 3.52 6.28 11.13
CA LYS A 310 2.20 6.17 10.48
C LYS A 310 1.67 4.74 10.55
N LEU A 311 2.47 3.75 10.17
CA LEU A 311 2.08 2.34 10.23
C LEU A 311 1.71 1.91 11.66
N GLU A 312 2.50 2.29 12.67
CA GLU A 312 2.22 2.01 14.08
C GLU A 312 0.87 2.61 14.54
N SER A 313 0.64 3.87 14.19
CA SER A 313 -0.60 4.58 14.52
C SER A 313 -1.81 3.95 13.84
N GLU A 314 -1.67 3.58 12.56
CA GLU A 314 -2.73 2.93 11.79
C GLU A 314 -3.09 1.55 12.38
N ILE A 315 -2.11 0.71 12.70
CA ILE A 315 -2.35 -0.58 13.35
C ILE A 315 -3.12 -0.39 14.66
N LYS A 316 -2.71 0.58 15.48
CA LYS A 316 -3.39 0.88 16.75
C LYS A 316 -4.84 1.34 16.54
N ASN A 317 -5.06 2.27 15.62
CA ASN A 317 -6.38 2.84 15.37
C ASN A 317 -7.33 1.81 14.75
N TRP A 318 -6.83 1.03 13.77
CA TRP A 318 -7.62 -0.07 13.19
C TRP A 318 -7.92 -1.18 14.20
N THR A 319 -6.97 -1.54 15.07
CA THR A 319 -7.23 -2.50 16.17
C THR A 319 -8.37 -2.02 17.06
N LYS A 320 -8.32 -0.75 17.49
CA LYS A 320 -9.39 -0.14 18.31
C LYS A 320 -10.75 -0.21 17.60
N PHE A 321 -10.80 0.13 16.31
CA PHE A 321 -12.03 0.13 15.53
C PHE A 321 -12.58 -1.29 15.33
N ILE A 322 -11.73 -2.23 14.89
CA ILE A 322 -12.08 -3.63 14.64
C ILE A 322 -12.61 -4.30 15.91
N ASP A 323 -11.91 -4.09 17.03
CA ASP A 323 -12.32 -4.65 18.35
C ASP A 323 -13.67 -4.06 18.81
N ALA A 324 -13.86 -2.75 18.66
CA ALA A 324 -15.11 -2.09 19.05
C ALA A 324 -16.33 -2.52 18.21
N LYS A 325 -16.09 -2.93 16.95
CA LYS A 325 -17.15 -3.37 16.02
C LYS A 325 -17.30 -4.89 15.94
N GLY A 326 -16.47 -5.65 16.64
CA GLY A 326 -16.50 -7.11 16.61
C GLY A 326 -16.24 -7.70 15.21
N ILE A 327 -15.45 -7.00 14.38
CA ILE A 327 -15.12 -7.48 13.03
C ILE A 327 -14.14 -8.65 13.17
N MET A 328 -14.51 -9.80 12.59
CA MET A 328 -13.73 -11.03 12.68
C MET A 328 -13.08 -11.34 11.33
N PRO A 329 -11.87 -11.93 11.34
CA PRO A 329 -11.28 -12.50 10.13
C PRO A 329 -12.11 -13.72 9.66
N GLU A 330 -12.10 -13.95 8.33
CA GLU A 330 -12.61 -15.19 7.73
C GLU A 330 -11.62 -16.34 7.95
#